data_e5a3fd42e7b5c2dd4e1a01d44b2466a4
#
_entry.id   e5a3fd42e7b5c2dd4e1a01d44b2466a4
#
_cell.length_a   1.000
_cell.length_b   1.000
_cell.length_c   1.000
_cell.angle_alpha   90.00
_cell.angle_beta   90.00
_cell.angle_gamma   90.00
#
_symmetry.space_group_name_H-M   'P 1'
#
loop_
_entity.id
_entity.type
_entity.pdbx_description
1 polymer ?
#
loop_
_entity_poly.entity_id
_entity_poly.type
_entity_poly.pdbx_seq_one_letter_code
_entity_poly.pdbx_strand_id
1 'polypeptide(L)'
;MKSKRIIVVVVSSVVLCLSLFFIFQNETDTSISNKDLTLIYEETVSPNKEYVSNKKDIVHYTIKIYQEDKNKVQVYAESNSPVFENTNYSVDYNQKLSKEDIQIKWMTLSGSTEPKENDQLGLANVKILKDGSVVNEKVISFVGKGVKAITDVIG
;
A
#
# COMPACT_ATOMS: atom_id res chain seq x y z
N MET A 1 -50.42 -32.07 -14.14
CA MET A 1 -49.41 -31.46 -14.98
C MET A 1 -48.94 -30.06 -14.52
N LYS A 2 -49.71 -29.29 -13.74
CA LYS A 2 -49.30 -27.94 -13.28
C LYS A 2 -48.19 -27.93 -12.22
N SER A 3 -48.13 -28.93 -11.33
CA SER A 3 -47.13 -28.96 -10.24
C SER A 3 -45.70 -29.22 -10.73
N LYS A 4 -45.46 -30.03 -11.76
CA LYS A 4 -44.15 -30.33 -12.30
C LYS A 4 -43.49 -29.10 -12.98
N ARG A 5 -44.31 -28.23 -13.60
CA ARG A 5 -43.81 -27.00 -14.24
C ARG A 5 -43.38 -25.95 -13.20
N ILE A 6 -44.07 -25.85 -12.08
CA ILE A 6 -43.77 -24.96 -10.97
C ILE A 6 -42.43 -25.37 -10.32
N ILE A 7 -42.21 -26.66 -10.09
CA ILE A 7 -40.95 -27.17 -9.50
C ILE A 7 -39.76 -26.87 -10.39
N VAL A 8 -39.88 -27.04 -11.71
CA VAL A 8 -38.79 -26.74 -12.66
C VAL A 8 -38.45 -25.25 -12.67
N VAL A 9 -39.43 -24.37 -12.60
CA VAL A 9 -39.20 -22.91 -12.56
C VAL A 9 -38.51 -22.50 -11.26
N VAL A 10 -38.93 -23.04 -10.11
CA VAL A 10 -38.32 -22.72 -8.81
C VAL A 10 -36.90 -23.24 -8.73
N VAL A 11 -36.61 -24.46 -9.18
CA VAL A 11 -35.24 -25.01 -9.19
C VAL A 11 -34.34 -24.22 -10.13
N SER A 12 -34.83 -23.82 -11.31
CA SER A 12 -34.07 -22.98 -12.25
C SER A 12 -33.74 -21.59 -11.68
N SER A 13 -34.69 -20.99 -10.97
CA SER A 13 -34.50 -19.69 -10.30
C SER A 13 -33.45 -19.75 -9.18
N VAL A 14 -33.50 -20.82 -8.37
CA VAL A 14 -32.52 -21.03 -7.27
C VAL A 14 -31.13 -21.27 -7.82
N VAL A 15 -30.98 -22.06 -8.87
CA VAL A 15 -29.68 -22.29 -9.52
C VAL A 15 -29.12 -20.99 -10.13
N LEU A 16 -29.97 -20.16 -10.73
CA LEU A 16 -29.56 -18.86 -11.28
C LEU A 16 -29.11 -17.91 -10.17
N CYS A 17 -29.81 -17.84 -9.05
CA CYS A 17 -29.41 -17.02 -7.89
C CYS A 17 -28.10 -17.49 -7.26
N LEU A 18 -27.89 -18.82 -7.16
CA LEU A 18 -26.64 -19.38 -6.64
C LEU A 18 -25.46 -19.07 -7.58
N SER A 19 -25.64 -19.13 -8.90
CA SER A 19 -24.59 -18.81 -9.86
C SER A 19 -24.23 -17.32 -9.84
N LEU A 20 -25.21 -16.43 -9.69
CA LEU A 20 -24.98 -15.00 -9.51
C LEU A 20 -24.27 -14.71 -8.19
N PHE A 21 -24.60 -15.42 -7.11
CA PHE A 21 -23.90 -15.26 -5.82
C PHE A 21 -22.43 -15.67 -5.91
N PHE A 22 -22.10 -16.72 -6.65
CA PHE A 22 -20.71 -17.12 -6.91
C PHE A 22 -19.97 -16.12 -7.81
N ILE A 23 -20.66 -15.45 -8.75
CA ILE A 23 -20.04 -14.42 -9.59
C ILE A 23 -19.72 -13.15 -8.79
N PHE A 24 -20.59 -12.77 -7.84
CA PHE A 24 -20.34 -11.62 -6.95
C PHE A 24 -19.31 -11.89 -5.86
N GLN A 25 -19.03 -13.15 -5.52
CA GLN A 25 -17.93 -13.48 -4.59
C GLN A 25 -16.55 -13.54 -5.27
N ASN A 26 -16.47 -13.46 -6.59
CA ASN A 26 -15.23 -13.39 -7.35
C ASN A 26 -14.82 -11.95 -7.68
N GLU A 27 -15.40 -10.92 -7.05
CA GLU A 27 -14.84 -9.60 -7.10
C GLU A 27 -13.63 -9.54 -6.16
N THR A 28 -12.47 -9.66 -6.81
CA THR A 28 -11.20 -9.08 -6.42
C THR A 28 -10.76 -9.28 -4.96
N ASP A 29 -10.69 -10.52 -4.51
CA ASP A 29 -9.49 -10.89 -3.79
C ASP A 29 -8.36 -10.91 -4.84
N THR A 30 -7.64 -9.81 -4.97
CA THR A 30 -6.25 -9.89 -5.28
C THR A 30 -5.67 -10.69 -4.12
N SER A 31 -5.78 -12.02 -4.21
CA SER A 31 -5.08 -12.92 -3.33
C SER A 31 -3.61 -12.56 -3.50
N ILE A 32 -3.13 -11.68 -2.63
CA ILE A 32 -1.73 -11.67 -2.24
C ILE A 32 -1.49 -13.14 -1.94
N SER A 33 -0.79 -13.79 -2.86
CA SER A 33 -0.29 -15.15 -2.68
C SER A 33 0.12 -15.25 -1.21
N ASN A 34 -0.31 -16.30 -0.51
CA ASN A 34 -0.01 -16.54 0.90
C ASN A 34 1.51 -16.77 1.08
N LYS A 35 2.29 -15.73 0.77
CA LYS A 35 3.69 -15.63 1.12
C LYS A 35 3.73 -15.10 2.54
N ASP A 36 4.47 -15.75 3.39
CA ASP A 36 4.66 -15.33 4.79
C ASP A 36 5.38 -13.99 4.82
N LEU A 37 4.59 -12.90 4.76
CA LEU A 37 5.09 -11.54 4.87
C LEU A 37 5.25 -11.21 6.36
N THR A 38 6.48 -10.94 6.76
CA THR A 38 6.77 -10.46 8.12
C THR A 38 6.92 -8.96 8.11
N LEU A 39 6.05 -8.23 8.82
CA LEU A 39 6.17 -6.78 8.98
C LEU A 39 7.42 -6.46 9.82
N ILE A 40 8.34 -5.69 9.25
CA ILE A 40 9.59 -5.25 9.88
C ILE A 40 9.47 -3.80 10.36
N TYR A 41 8.84 -2.94 9.55
CA TYR A 41 8.75 -1.51 9.83
C TYR A 41 7.42 -0.94 9.38
N GLU A 42 6.88 -0.01 10.17
CA GLU A 42 5.72 0.78 9.81
C GLU A 42 5.87 2.19 10.37
N GLU A 43 5.60 3.19 9.55
CA GLU A 43 5.58 4.59 9.94
C GLU A 43 4.44 5.31 9.25
N THR A 44 3.72 6.14 10.02
CA THR A 44 2.60 6.94 9.54
C THR A 44 2.78 8.39 9.93
N VAL A 45 2.59 9.29 8.98
CA VAL A 45 2.53 10.73 9.21
C VAL A 45 1.18 11.29 8.79
N SER A 46 0.78 12.41 9.38
CA SER A 46 -0.48 13.09 9.12
C SER A 46 -0.19 14.55 8.76
N PRO A 47 0.10 14.86 7.50
CA PRO A 47 0.63 16.16 7.09
C PRO A 47 -0.33 17.33 7.29
N ASN A 48 -1.64 17.07 7.38
CA ASN A 48 -2.65 18.11 7.53
C ASN A 48 -3.35 18.12 8.90
N LYS A 49 -2.86 17.33 9.87
CA LYS A 49 -3.52 17.14 11.18
C LYS A 49 -3.76 18.46 11.92
N GLU A 50 -2.86 19.41 11.80
CA GLU A 50 -2.92 20.69 12.50
C GLU A 50 -3.85 21.70 11.82
N TYR A 51 -4.21 21.45 10.56
CA TYR A 51 -5.00 22.39 9.74
C TYR A 51 -6.45 21.98 9.54
N VAL A 52 -6.84 20.77 9.96
CA VAL A 52 -8.21 20.26 9.79
C VAL A 52 -8.91 20.09 11.14
N SER A 53 -10.10 20.67 11.26
CA SER A 53 -10.92 20.58 12.47
C SER A 53 -11.63 19.23 12.60
N ASN A 54 -11.93 18.59 11.47
CA ASN A 54 -12.66 17.32 11.45
C ASN A 54 -11.67 16.16 11.31
N LYS A 55 -11.68 15.23 12.28
CA LYS A 55 -10.81 14.03 12.28
C LYS A 55 -10.94 13.16 11.03
N LYS A 56 -12.10 13.19 10.35
CA LYS A 56 -12.33 12.42 9.13
C LYS A 56 -11.57 12.98 7.92
N ASP A 57 -11.16 14.22 7.98
CA ASP A 57 -10.45 14.91 6.90
C ASP A 57 -8.93 14.85 7.09
N ILE A 58 -8.46 14.18 8.15
CA ILE A 58 -7.03 13.96 8.37
C ILE A 58 -6.52 12.96 7.32
N VAL A 59 -5.56 13.42 6.55
CA VAL A 59 -4.83 12.57 5.59
C VAL A 59 -3.70 11.85 6.33
N HIS A 60 -3.56 10.56 6.03
CA HIS A 60 -2.48 9.72 6.54
C HIS A 60 -1.64 9.19 5.38
N TYR A 61 -0.33 9.29 5.51
CA TYR A 61 0.66 8.65 4.64
C TYR A 61 1.38 7.59 5.42
N THR A 62 1.34 6.35 4.95
CA THR A 62 1.92 5.20 5.66
C THR A 62 2.90 4.46 4.74
N ILE A 63 4.07 4.16 5.28
CA ILE A 63 5.04 3.25 4.68
C ILE A 63 5.08 1.99 5.54
N LYS A 64 4.91 0.82 4.91
CA LYS A 64 5.08 -0.50 5.53
C LYS A 64 6.16 -1.27 4.79
N ILE A 65 7.04 -1.91 5.52
CA ILE A 65 8.13 -2.70 4.96
C ILE A 65 8.06 -4.10 5.52
N TYR A 66 7.95 -5.08 4.63
CA TYR A 66 7.85 -6.49 4.95
C TYR A 66 9.03 -7.26 4.40
N GLN A 67 9.48 -8.25 5.15
CA GLN A 67 10.30 -9.31 4.59
C GLN A 67 9.38 -10.38 4.01
N GLU A 68 9.51 -10.67 2.72
CA GLU A 68 8.73 -11.69 2.02
C GLU A 68 9.36 -13.08 2.20
N ASP A 69 10.68 -13.14 2.00
CA ASP A 69 11.51 -14.31 2.26
C ASP A 69 12.96 -13.84 2.52
N LYS A 70 13.93 -14.76 2.52
CA LYS A 70 15.33 -14.38 2.75
C LYS A 70 15.95 -13.53 1.63
N ASN A 71 15.25 -13.36 0.50
CA ASN A 71 15.81 -12.73 -0.68
C ASN A 71 15.02 -11.50 -1.13
N LYS A 72 13.87 -11.21 -0.52
CA LYS A 72 13.00 -10.12 -0.94
C LYS A 72 12.43 -9.32 0.20
N VAL A 73 12.38 -8.03 0.01
CA VAL A 73 11.69 -7.05 0.83
C VAL A 73 10.60 -6.39 0.00
N GLN A 74 9.42 -6.22 0.59
CA GLN A 74 8.29 -5.52 -0.01
C GLN A 74 8.07 -4.20 0.70
N VAL A 75 8.02 -3.12 -0.04
CA VAL A 75 7.73 -1.78 0.46
C VAL A 75 6.35 -1.37 -0.04
N TYR A 76 5.44 -1.07 0.87
CA TYR A 76 4.09 -0.59 0.60
C TYR A 76 3.96 0.87 0.98
N ALA A 77 3.34 1.65 0.12
CA ALA A 77 2.94 3.02 0.39
C ALA A 77 1.42 3.12 0.30
N GLU A 78 0.80 3.58 1.37
CA GLU A 78 -0.65 3.63 1.54
C GLU A 78 -1.09 5.02 1.99
N SER A 79 -2.27 5.45 1.56
CA SER A 79 -2.88 6.69 2.02
C SER A 79 -4.40 6.61 1.92
N ASN A 80 -5.10 7.32 2.82
CA ASN A 80 -6.52 7.57 2.71
C ASN A 80 -6.84 8.80 1.82
N SER A 81 -5.83 9.42 1.24
CA SER A 81 -6.01 10.54 0.31
C SER A 81 -6.61 10.05 -1.01
N PRO A 82 -7.68 10.69 -1.55
CA PRO A 82 -8.30 10.30 -2.81
C PRO A 82 -7.41 10.55 -4.04
N VAL A 83 -6.33 11.32 -3.88
CA VAL A 83 -5.38 11.63 -4.96
C VAL A 83 -4.21 10.66 -5.01
N PHE A 84 -4.05 9.77 -4.04
CA PHE A 84 -3.02 8.75 -3.99
C PHE A 84 -3.60 7.37 -4.27
N GLU A 85 -2.93 6.60 -5.09
CA GLU A 85 -3.23 5.19 -5.32
C GLU A 85 -2.19 4.36 -4.58
N ASN A 86 -2.66 3.51 -3.65
CA ASN A 86 -1.78 2.63 -2.89
C ASN A 86 -0.89 1.83 -3.83
N THR A 87 0.39 1.78 -3.54
CA THR A 87 1.39 1.19 -4.42
C THR A 87 2.43 0.42 -3.63
N ASN A 88 3.17 -0.45 -4.31
CA ASN A 88 4.26 -1.19 -3.71
C ASN A 88 5.40 -1.41 -4.71
N TYR A 89 6.56 -1.79 -4.17
CA TYR A 89 7.67 -2.28 -4.95
C TYR A 89 8.49 -3.31 -4.16
N SER A 90 9.23 -4.14 -4.89
CA SER A 90 10.11 -5.16 -4.32
C SER A 90 11.56 -4.71 -4.37
N VAL A 91 12.33 -5.14 -3.37
CA VAL A 91 13.79 -4.97 -3.31
C VAL A 91 14.42 -6.34 -3.13
N ASP A 92 15.40 -6.67 -3.95
CA ASP A 92 16.20 -7.88 -3.74
C ASP A 92 17.12 -7.67 -2.53
N TYR A 93 16.95 -8.53 -1.52
CA TYR A 93 17.65 -8.41 -0.24
C TYR A 93 17.92 -9.79 0.33
N ASN A 94 19.17 -10.23 0.27
CA ASN A 94 19.57 -11.62 0.52
C ASN A 94 20.03 -11.92 1.95
N GLN A 95 19.48 -11.20 2.93
CA GLN A 95 19.69 -11.43 4.35
C GLN A 95 18.46 -11.08 5.15
N LYS A 96 18.48 -11.32 6.47
CA LYS A 96 17.40 -10.91 7.35
C LYS A 96 17.43 -9.39 7.53
N LEU A 97 16.32 -8.73 7.18
CA LEU A 97 16.14 -7.30 7.35
C LEU A 97 15.88 -6.98 8.82
N SER A 98 16.50 -5.94 9.34
CA SER A 98 16.24 -5.37 10.65
C SER A 98 15.72 -3.92 10.53
N LYS A 99 15.24 -3.35 11.64
CA LYS A 99 14.79 -1.95 11.63
C LYS A 99 15.92 -0.96 11.38
N GLU A 100 17.13 -1.30 11.80
CA GLU A 100 18.35 -0.50 11.62
C GLU A 100 18.78 -0.40 10.16
N ASP A 101 18.34 -1.37 9.33
CA ASP A 101 18.59 -1.38 7.89
C ASP A 101 17.60 -0.49 7.11
N ILE A 102 16.67 0.18 7.80
CA ILE A 102 15.62 0.98 7.18
C ILE A 102 15.79 2.44 7.60
N GLN A 103 15.80 3.33 6.64
CA GLN A 103 15.76 4.77 6.86
C GLN A 103 14.64 5.40 6.04
N ILE A 104 13.75 6.13 6.71
CA ILE A 104 12.70 6.91 6.06
C ILE A 104 12.91 8.37 6.42
N LYS A 105 12.94 9.22 5.40
CA LYS A 105 12.92 10.68 5.56
C LYS A 105 11.70 11.25 4.88
N TRP A 106 10.82 11.85 5.66
CA TRP A 106 9.70 12.61 5.14
C TRP A 106 10.17 13.98 4.67
N MET A 107 9.66 14.41 3.52
CA MET A 107 10.09 15.63 2.86
C MET A 107 8.87 16.43 2.39
N THR A 108 9.07 17.73 2.25
CA THR A 108 8.10 18.61 1.58
C THR A 108 8.03 18.30 0.09
N LEU A 109 7.02 18.82 -0.59
CA LEU A 109 6.90 18.69 -2.05
C LEU A 109 8.07 19.32 -2.82
N SER A 110 8.77 20.28 -2.20
CA SER A 110 10.00 20.87 -2.73
C SER A 110 11.26 20.03 -2.49
N GLY A 111 11.11 18.88 -1.78
CA GLY A 111 12.22 17.97 -1.46
C GLY A 111 13.02 18.36 -0.21
N SER A 112 12.59 19.36 0.58
CA SER A 112 13.27 19.71 1.84
C SER A 112 13.06 18.62 2.90
N THR A 113 14.14 18.20 3.56
CA THR A 113 14.14 17.29 4.71
C THR A 113 14.04 18.03 6.05
N GLU A 114 14.00 19.35 6.01
CA GLU A 114 13.85 20.23 7.16
C GLU A 114 12.59 21.10 6.97
N PRO A 115 11.39 20.51 7.10
CA PRO A 115 10.14 21.24 6.90
C PRO A 115 10.00 22.34 7.96
N LYS A 116 9.59 23.53 7.52
CA LYS A 116 9.18 24.61 8.40
C LYS A 116 7.75 24.39 8.86
N GLU A 117 7.31 25.14 9.88
CA GLU A 117 6.02 24.97 10.56
C GLU A 117 4.78 24.91 9.64
N ASN A 118 4.83 25.43 8.43
CA ASN A 118 3.70 25.42 7.49
C ASN A 118 3.96 24.62 6.20
N ASP A 119 5.05 23.87 6.15
CA ASP A 119 5.37 23.07 4.97
C ASP A 119 4.60 21.76 4.97
N GLN A 120 3.85 21.51 3.88
CA GLN A 120 3.15 20.23 3.71
C GLN A 120 4.13 19.13 3.31
N LEU A 121 4.19 18.07 4.13
CA LEU A 121 4.84 16.83 3.74
C LEU A 121 4.06 16.18 2.59
N GLY A 122 4.79 15.60 1.66
CA GLY A 122 4.17 14.95 0.50
C GLY A 122 5.07 13.90 -0.15
N LEU A 123 6.31 13.82 0.29
CA LEU A 123 7.31 12.88 -0.21
C LEU A 123 7.89 12.05 0.94
N ALA A 124 8.25 10.80 0.65
CA ALA A 124 9.04 9.95 1.53
C ALA A 124 10.26 9.41 0.78
N ASN A 125 11.45 9.67 1.27
CA ASN A 125 12.66 9.01 0.79
C ASN A 125 12.88 7.75 1.63
N VAL A 126 12.77 6.59 0.99
CA VAL A 126 12.92 5.27 1.63
C VAL A 126 14.26 4.67 1.20
N LYS A 127 15.11 4.36 2.17
CA LYS A 127 16.39 3.68 1.97
C LYS A 127 16.37 2.33 2.66
N ILE A 128 16.85 1.33 1.94
CA ILE A 128 17.18 0.00 2.49
C ILE A 128 18.69 -0.13 2.49
N LEU A 129 19.25 -0.45 3.65
CA LEU A 129 20.68 -0.62 3.85
C LEU A 129 21.05 -2.10 4.00
N LYS A 130 22.28 -2.42 3.69
CA LYS A 130 22.92 -3.69 3.99
C LYS A 130 24.32 -3.42 4.48
N ASP A 131 24.63 -3.89 5.68
CA ASP A 131 25.95 -3.68 6.30
C ASP A 131 26.35 -2.17 6.30
N GLY A 132 25.37 -1.29 6.55
CA GLY A 132 25.55 0.16 6.57
C GLY A 132 25.60 0.84 5.19
N SER A 133 25.57 0.08 4.10
CA SER A 133 25.59 0.61 2.73
C SER A 133 24.18 0.64 2.14
N VAL A 134 23.82 1.71 1.43
CA VAL A 134 22.52 1.83 0.75
C VAL A 134 22.48 0.87 -0.44
N VAL A 135 21.54 -0.07 -0.43
CA VAL A 135 21.30 -1.02 -1.54
C VAL A 135 20.06 -0.70 -2.35
N ASN A 136 19.17 0.09 -1.79
CA ASN A 136 18.01 0.63 -2.51
C ASN A 136 17.63 2.00 -1.94
N GLU A 137 17.32 2.94 -2.81
CA GLU A 137 16.82 4.26 -2.43
C GLU A 137 15.75 4.70 -3.42
N LYS A 138 14.56 5.02 -2.90
CA LYS A 138 13.44 5.50 -3.70
C LYS A 138 12.70 6.65 -3.03
N VAL A 139 12.26 7.60 -3.83
CA VAL A 139 11.33 8.65 -3.40
C VAL A 139 9.91 8.27 -3.79
N ILE A 140 9.02 8.30 -2.82
CA ILE A 140 7.59 8.07 -2.98
C ILE A 140 6.87 9.41 -2.86
N SER A 141 6.06 9.75 -3.88
CA SER A 141 5.23 10.95 -3.87
C SER A 141 3.79 10.60 -3.53
N PHE A 142 3.31 11.05 -2.39
CA PHE A 142 1.93 10.84 -1.95
C PHE A 142 0.91 11.77 -2.62
N VAL A 143 1.36 12.66 -3.49
CA VAL A 143 0.51 13.51 -4.34
C VAL A 143 0.42 13.01 -5.78
N GLY A 144 1.04 11.86 -6.08
CA GLY A 144 1.00 11.21 -7.38
C GLY A 144 0.12 9.96 -7.37
N LYS A 145 -0.10 9.38 -8.56
CA LYS A 145 -0.87 8.13 -8.73
C LYS A 145 -0.01 7.02 -9.34
N GLY A 146 -0.17 5.80 -8.82
CA GLY A 146 0.40 4.58 -9.37
C GLY A 146 1.92 4.61 -9.50
N VAL A 147 2.45 4.08 -10.60
CA VAL A 147 3.90 3.95 -10.86
C VAL A 147 4.64 5.30 -10.84
N LYS A 148 3.93 6.40 -11.17
CA LYS A 148 4.53 7.75 -11.12
C LYS A 148 4.78 8.27 -9.71
N ALA A 149 4.22 7.61 -8.69
CA ALA A 149 4.45 7.96 -7.30
C ALA A 149 5.79 7.46 -6.76
N ILE A 150 6.48 6.56 -7.47
CA ILE A 150 7.76 5.99 -7.05
C ILE A 150 8.83 6.35 -8.07
N THR A 151 9.90 6.96 -7.60
CA THR A 151 11.03 7.36 -8.45
C THR A 151 12.32 6.81 -7.84
N ASP A 152 13.16 6.18 -8.68
CA ASP A 152 14.51 5.82 -8.28
C ASP A 152 15.33 7.10 -8.06
N VAL A 153 16.07 7.12 -6.98
CA VAL A 153 17.07 8.17 -6.75
C VAL A 153 18.30 7.76 -7.53
N ILE A 154 18.59 8.51 -8.58
CA ILE A 154 19.81 8.31 -9.36
C ILE A 154 20.96 8.88 -8.51
N GLY A 155 21.81 7.97 -8.05
CA GLY A 155 23.04 8.32 -7.33
C GLY A 155 24.10 8.89 -8.26
#